data_86110554ee952b84fe41c6aafd5a734e
#
_entry.id   86110554ee952b84fe41c6aafd5a734e
#
_cell.length_a   1.000
_cell.length_b   1.000
_cell.length_c   1.000
_cell.angle_alpha   90.00
_cell.angle_beta   90.00
_cell.angle_gamma   90.00
#
_symmetry.space_group_name_H-M   'P 1'
#
loop_
_entity.id
_entity.type
_entity.pdbx_description
1 polymer ?
#
loop_
_entity_poly.entity_id
_entity_poly.type
_entity_poly.pdbx_seq_one_letter_code
_entity_poly.pdbx_strand_id
1 'polypeptide(L)'
;MKFMSETEKPGFIMCVCTGKCPGFSQMDIWDFINRVRIELPVEYGFIHPQLCEEDGDRFLLDFLKVHRKVVIGGCAPNMQIKLFRDAFTEAGLDVSKDLVPVDVRDMTTDQAIERVNTALEKMEGSK
;
A
#
# COMPACT_ATOMS: atom_id res chain seq x y z
N MET A 1 6.74 23.74 6.66
CA MET A 1 6.58 23.08 6.86
C MET A 1 5.95 22.59 7.42
N LYS A 2 5.33 22.14 7.42
CA LYS A 2 4.62 21.61 7.78
C LYS A 2 4.44 20.84 8.44
N PHE A 3 4.16 20.62 8.87
CA PHE A 3 3.95 19.94 9.46
C PHE A 3 3.01 19.53 9.98
N MET A 4 2.49 19.13 9.91
CA MET A 4 1.56 18.75 10.68
C MET A 4 1.15 17.36 10.72
N SER A 5 1.23 16.60 11.74
CA SER A 5 1.15 15.17 11.68
C SER A 5 -0.25 14.63 11.77
N GLU A 6 -1.16 15.33 12.37
CA GLU A 6 -2.54 14.83 12.43
C GLU A 6 -3.24 14.87 11.09
N THR A 7 -2.66 15.60 10.13
CA THR A 7 -3.19 15.62 8.78
C THR A 7 -2.32 14.85 7.80
N GLU A 8 -1.37 14.13 8.32
CA GLU A 8 -0.45 13.39 7.47
C GLU A 8 -1.19 12.25 6.77
N LYS A 9 -0.99 12.15 5.47
CA LYS A 9 -1.60 11.11 4.68
C LYS A 9 -0.66 9.92 4.55
N PRO A 10 -1.19 8.70 4.48
CA PRO A 10 -0.33 7.54 4.27
C PRO A 10 0.17 7.51 2.84
N GLY A 11 1.29 6.81 2.63
CA GLY A 11 1.72 6.49 1.29
C GLY A 11 0.99 5.26 0.78
N PHE A 12 0.88 5.13 -0.52
CA PHE A 12 0.30 3.95 -1.14
C PHE A 12 1.32 3.29 -2.05
N ILE A 13 1.50 1.98 -1.89
CA ILE A 13 2.39 1.21 -2.75
C ILE A 13 1.59 0.08 -3.38
N MET A 14 1.67 -0.05 -4.70
CA MET A 14 1.07 -1.17 -5.42
C MET A 14 2.16 -2.20 -5.70
N CYS A 15 1.99 -3.40 -5.16
CA CYS A 15 2.89 -4.52 -5.44
C CYS A 15 2.25 -5.36 -6.53
N VAL A 16 2.85 -5.38 -7.70
CA VAL A 16 2.21 -6.01 -8.87
C VAL A 16 2.71 -7.43 -9.14
N CYS A 17 3.53 -7.96 -8.25
CA CYS A 17 3.99 -9.35 -8.35
C CYS A 17 4.55 -9.63 -9.74
N THR A 18 5.57 -8.87 -10.12
CA THR A 18 6.27 -8.88 -11.41
C THR A 18 5.42 -8.45 -12.60
N GLY A 19 4.17 -8.07 -12.35
CA GLY A 19 3.26 -7.67 -13.43
C GLY A 19 2.66 -8.82 -14.19
N LYS A 20 2.95 -10.05 -13.77
CA LYS A 20 2.46 -11.25 -14.48
C LYS A 20 1.47 -12.05 -13.66
N CYS A 21 1.11 -11.56 -12.49
CA CYS A 21 0.14 -12.25 -11.66
C CYS A 21 -1.23 -12.23 -12.33
N PRO A 22 -1.87 -13.40 -12.54
CA PRO A 22 -3.18 -13.42 -13.19
C PRO A 22 -4.26 -12.70 -12.37
N GLY A 23 -4.00 -12.44 -11.10
CA GLY A 23 -4.93 -11.69 -10.26
C GLY A 23 -5.15 -10.26 -10.73
N PHE A 24 -4.27 -9.73 -11.58
CA PHE A 24 -4.41 -8.36 -12.07
C PHE A 24 -4.83 -8.30 -13.53
N SER A 25 -5.35 -9.39 -14.06
CA SER A 25 -5.70 -9.46 -15.49
C SER A 25 -6.90 -8.57 -15.85
N GLN A 26 -7.76 -8.25 -14.87
CA GLN A 26 -8.94 -7.43 -15.11
C GLN A 26 -8.71 -5.95 -14.81
N MET A 27 -7.53 -5.61 -14.34
CA MET A 27 -7.23 -4.26 -13.90
C MET A 27 -6.27 -3.59 -14.87
N ASP A 28 -6.51 -2.31 -15.14
CA ASP A 28 -5.53 -1.48 -15.81
C ASP A 28 -4.65 -0.88 -14.72
N ILE A 29 -3.49 -1.48 -14.50
CA ILE A 29 -2.64 -1.12 -13.37
C ILE A 29 -2.21 0.35 -13.42
N TRP A 30 -1.87 0.84 -14.61
CA TRP A 30 -1.44 2.23 -14.73
C TRP A 30 -2.56 3.20 -14.46
N ASP A 31 -3.77 2.91 -14.98
CA ASP A 31 -4.92 3.74 -14.67
C ASP A 31 -5.24 3.70 -13.18
N PHE A 32 -5.14 2.52 -12.59
CA PHE A 32 -5.40 2.35 -11.16
C PHE A 32 -4.47 3.22 -10.31
N ILE A 33 -3.16 3.13 -10.55
CA ILE A 33 -2.22 3.88 -9.70
C ILE A 33 -2.36 5.39 -9.91
N ASN A 34 -2.65 5.82 -11.13
CA ASN A 34 -2.85 7.23 -11.39
C ASN A 34 -4.09 7.75 -10.67
N ARG A 35 -5.16 6.98 -10.67
CA ARG A 35 -6.38 7.38 -9.98
C ARG A 35 -6.20 7.39 -8.47
N VAL A 36 -5.46 6.42 -7.94
CA VAL A 36 -5.20 6.42 -6.49
C VAL A 36 -4.51 7.71 -6.07
N ARG A 37 -3.44 8.08 -6.75
CA ARG A 37 -2.66 9.24 -6.31
C ARG A 37 -3.36 10.57 -6.60
N ILE A 38 -4.30 10.60 -7.54
CA ILE A 38 -4.99 11.84 -7.89
C ILE A 38 -6.31 11.99 -7.12
N GLU A 39 -7.04 10.89 -6.95
CA GLU A 39 -8.39 10.95 -6.40
C GLU A 39 -8.48 10.63 -4.92
N LEU A 40 -7.53 9.89 -4.37
CA LEU A 40 -7.64 9.40 -2.99
C LEU A 40 -6.69 10.14 -2.06
N PRO A 41 -7.00 10.17 -0.74
CA PRO A 41 -6.20 10.94 0.21
C PRO A 41 -4.93 10.21 0.62
N VAL A 42 -4.02 10.05 -0.32
CA VAL A 42 -2.69 9.49 -0.07
C VAL A 42 -1.64 10.55 -0.38
N GLU A 43 -0.51 10.45 0.32
CA GLU A 43 0.58 11.40 0.08
C GLU A 43 1.15 11.25 -1.31
N TYR A 44 1.35 10.02 -1.73
CA TYR A 44 1.69 9.68 -3.11
C TYR A 44 1.50 8.19 -3.29
N GLY A 45 1.47 7.76 -4.56
CA GLY A 45 1.31 6.36 -4.89
C GLY A 45 2.29 5.95 -5.97
N PHE A 46 2.80 4.74 -5.85
CA PHE A 46 3.70 4.22 -6.87
C PHE A 46 3.62 2.70 -6.90
N ILE A 47 4.24 2.14 -7.93
CA ILE A 47 4.24 0.71 -8.20
C ILE A 47 5.62 0.15 -7.90
N HIS A 48 5.65 -0.97 -7.19
CA HIS A 48 6.87 -1.76 -7.05
C HIS A 48 6.63 -3.13 -7.68
N PRO A 49 7.58 -3.63 -8.46
CA PRO A 49 7.38 -4.92 -9.14
C PRO A 49 7.11 -6.07 -8.19
N GLN A 50 7.82 -6.14 -7.06
CA GLN A 50 7.65 -7.28 -6.15
C GLN A 50 8.27 -6.95 -4.80
N LEU A 51 7.43 -6.47 -3.87
CA LEU A 51 7.92 -6.02 -2.56
C LEU A 51 8.47 -7.14 -1.69
N CYS A 52 8.09 -8.39 -1.95
CA CYS A 52 8.54 -9.51 -1.13
C CYS A 52 9.94 -9.99 -1.51
N GLU A 53 10.55 -9.42 -2.52
CA GLU A 53 11.92 -9.74 -2.88
C GLU A 53 12.90 -8.86 -2.10
N GLU A 54 14.18 -9.16 -2.22
CA GLU A 54 15.21 -8.49 -1.43
C GLU A 54 15.24 -6.97 -1.67
N ASP A 55 15.15 -6.56 -2.92
CA ASP A 55 15.16 -5.12 -3.22
C ASP A 55 13.89 -4.44 -2.72
N GLY A 56 12.78 -5.15 -2.73
CA GLY A 56 11.53 -4.63 -2.19
C GLY A 56 11.60 -4.45 -0.69
N ASP A 57 12.23 -5.39 -0.02
CA ASP A 57 12.39 -5.31 1.43
C ASP A 57 13.26 -4.11 1.80
N ARG A 58 14.34 -3.87 1.09
CA ARG A 58 15.20 -2.71 1.32
C ARG A 58 14.47 -1.41 1.04
N PHE A 59 13.71 -1.38 -0.06
CA PHE A 59 12.93 -0.21 -0.39
C PHE A 59 11.91 0.10 0.71
N LEU A 60 11.20 -0.93 1.15
CA LEU A 60 10.16 -0.75 2.16
C LEU A 60 10.77 -0.24 3.47
N LEU A 61 11.91 -0.79 3.86
CA LEU A 61 12.57 -0.33 5.08
C LEU A 61 12.93 1.15 5.01
N ASP A 62 13.49 1.59 3.88
CA ASP A 62 13.82 3.00 3.70
C ASP A 62 12.57 3.87 3.66
N PHE A 63 11.53 3.38 3.01
CA PHE A 63 10.28 4.12 2.91
C PHE A 63 9.68 4.35 4.30
N LEU A 64 9.74 3.33 5.15
CA LEU A 64 9.15 3.40 6.49
C LEU A 64 9.90 4.36 7.41
N LYS A 65 11.11 4.75 7.07
CA LYS A 65 11.82 5.77 7.83
C LYS A 65 11.21 7.15 7.63
N VAL A 66 10.52 7.34 6.52
CA VAL A 66 9.89 8.61 6.18
C VAL A 66 8.39 8.57 6.45
N HIS A 67 7.75 7.47 6.10
CA HIS A 67 6.30 7.30 6.27
C HIS A 67 6.03 6.18 7.25
N ARG A 68 5.42 6.53 8.37
CA ARG A 68 5.18 5.55 9.41
C ARG A 68 3.93 4.71 9.18
N LYS A 69 3.10 5.09 8.23
CA LYS A 69 1.89 4.34 7.91
C LYS A 69 1.76 4.22 6.40
N VAL A 70 1.51 3.02 5.93
CA VAL A 70 1.48 2.77 4.50
C VAL A 70 0.34 1.81 4.16
N VAL A 71 -0.31 2.10 3.04
CA VAL A 71 -1.32 1.21 2.45
C VAL A 71 -0.62 0.46 1.31
N ILE A 72 -0.69 -0.86 1.33
CA ILE A 72 -0.10 -1.66 0.26
C ILE A 72 -1.20 -2.45 -0.42
N GLY A 73 -1.37 -2.21 -1.72
CA GLY A 73 -2.28 -2.98 -2.55
C GLY A 73 -1.54 -4.14 -3.18
N GLY A 74 -2.10 -5.32 -3.08
CA GLY A 74 -1.45 -6.50 -3.63
C GLY A 74 -2.16 -7.77 -3.21
N CYS A 75 -1.41 -8.69 -2.61
CA CYS A 75 -1.97 -9.97 -2.22
C CYS A 75 -2.76 -9.88 -0.92
N ALA A 76 -3.22 -11.04 -0.43
CA ALA A 76 -4.13 -11.11 0.71
C ALA A 76 -3.49 -10.48 1.96
N PRO A 77 -4.32 -9.86 2.83
CA PRO A 77 -3.78 -9.19 4.02
C PRO A 77 -2.92 -10.08 4.91
N ASN A 78 -3.34 -11.32 5.14
CA ASN A 78 -2.55 -12.24 5.97
C ASN A 78 -1.17 -12.49 5.37
N MET A 79 -1.10 -12.60 4.07
CA MET A 79 0.16 -12.82 3.38
C MET A 79 1.05 -11.59 3.48
N GLN A 80 0.46 -10.40 3.31
CA GLN A 80 1.23 -9.16 3.41
C GLN A 80 1.82 -9.00 4.80
N ILE A 81 1.04 -9.25 5.83
CA ILE A 81 1.51 -9.12 7.22
C ILE A 81 2.70 -10.06 7.44
N LYS A 82 2.60 -11.28 6.93
CA LYS A 82 3.67 -12.26 7.08
C LYS A 82 4.94 -11.84 6.35
N LEU A 83 4.77 -11.34 5.12
CA LEU A 83 5.93 -11.00 4.28
C LEU A 83 6.64 -9.74 4.74
N PHE A 84 5.92 -8.78 5.28
CA PHE A 84 6.49 -7.46 5.56
C PHE A 84 6.77 -7.21 7.05
N ARG A 85 6.51 -8.19 7.89
CA ARG A 85 6.67 -8.02 9.34
C ARG A 85 8.08 -7.58 9.73
N ASP A 86 9.08 -8.22 9.13
CA ASP A 86 10.46 -7.93 9.52
C ASP A 86 10.87 -6.50 9.18
N ALA A 87 10.45 -6.02 8.02
CA ALA A 87 10.78 -4.65 7.64
C ALA A 87 10.14 -3.64 8.59
N PHE A 88 8.89 -3.87 8.98
CA PHE A 88 8.22 -2.99 9.93
C PHE A 88 8.91 -3.03 11.29
N THR A 89 9.23 -4.22 11.78
CA THR A 89 9.89 -4.37 13.06
C THR A 89 11.23 -3.66 13.06
N GLU A 90 11.99 -3.82 12.00
CA GLU A 90 13.31 -3.19 11.91
C GLU A 90 13.20 -1.67 11.85
N ALA A 91 12.12 -1.15 11.28
CA ALA A 91 11.88 0.28 11.24
C ALA A 91 11.31 0.83 12.55
N GLY A 92 11.09 -0.02 13.54
CA GLY A 92 10.53 0.42 14.82
C GLY A 92 9.03 0.57 14.80
N LEU A 93 8.35 -0.12 13.87
CA LEU A 93 6.92 -0.02 13.69
C LEU A 93 6.25 -1.36 13.97
N ASP A 94 4.94 -1.35 14.08
CA ASP A 94 4.14 -2.54 14.33
C ASP A 94 3.33 -2.85 13.08
N VAL A 95 3.62 -3.98 12.44
CA VAL A 95 2.96 -4.33 11.19
C VAL A 95 1.44 -4.43 11.33
N SER A 96 0.95 -4.80 12.52
CA SER A 96 -0.48 -4.92 12.72
C SER A 96 -1.19 -3.57 12.85
N LYS A 97 -0.44 -2.49 13.07
CA LYS A 97 -1.02 -1.17 13.23
C LYS A 97 -0.64 -0.24 12.09
N ASP A 98 0.59 -0.37 11.60
CA ASP A 98 1.14 0.62 10.68
C ASP A 98 1.05 0.21 9.22
N LEU A 99 0.78 -1.06 8.96
CA LEU A 99 0.49 -1.55 7.62
C LEU A 99 -1.02 -1.65 7.44
N VAL A 100 -1.52 -1.11 6.33
CA VAL A 100 -2.90 -1.30 5.93
C VAL A 100 -2.89 -2.14 4.66
N PRO A 101 -3.06 -3.47 4.77
CA PRO A 101 -2.98 -4.34 3.61
C PRO A 101 -4.31 -4.40 2.88
N VAL A 102 -4.27 -4.26 1.56
CA VAL A 102 -5.48 -4.27 0.74
C VAL A 102 -5.29 -5.28 -0.39
N ASP A 103 -6.19 -6.24 -0.46
CA ASP A 103 -6.19 -7.23 -1.54
C ASP A 103 -6.96 -6.63 -2.72
N VAL A 104 -6.25 -6.38 -3.82
CA VAL A 104 -6.87 -5.79 -5.01
C VAL A 104 -6.80 -6.73 -6.20
N ARG A 105 -6.63 -8.03 -5.93
CA ARG A 105 -6.59 -9.03 -7.02
C ARG A 105 -8.01 -9.41 -7.44
N ASP A 106 -8.11 -9.87 -8.70
CA ASP A 106 -9.35 -10.44 -9.24
C ASP A 106 -10.50 -9.46 -9.25
N MET A 107 -10.18 -8.19 -9.57
CA MET A 107 -11.21 -7.17 -9.64
C MET A 107 -10.86 -6.15 -10.72
N THR A 108 -11.87 -5.38 -11.12
CA THR A 108 -11.67 -4.33 -12.10
C THR A 108 -10.97 -3.13 -11.46
N THR A 109 -10.52 -2.20 -12.30
CA THR A 109 -9.91 -0.97 -11.82
C THR A 109 -10.84 -0.22 -10.88
N ASP A 110 -12.11 -0.07 -11.26
CA ASP A 110 -13.08 0.65 -10.43
C ASP A 110 -13.27 -0.02 -9.06
N GLN A 111 -13.37 -1.35 -9.06
CA GLN A 111 -13.52 -2.08 -7.81
C GLN A 111 -12.31 -1.91 -6.90
N ALA A 112 -11.12 -1.91 -7.51
CA ALA A 112 -9.89 -1.75 -6.74
C ALA A 112 -9.79 -0.35 -6.14
N ILE A 113 -10.16 0.67 -6.89
CA ILE A 113 -10.19 2.04 -6.37
C ILE A 113 -11.12 2.13 -5.17
N GLU A 114 -12.30 1.55 -5.28
CA GLU A 114 -13.27 1.59 -4.19
C GLU A 114 -12.76 0.84 -2.96
N ARG A 115 -12.08 -0.27 -3.17
CA ARG A 115 -11.50 -1.06 -2.08
C ARG A 115 -10.47 -0.25 -1.31
N VAL A 116 -9.58 0.44 -2.02
CA VAL A 116 -8.57 1.27 -1.39
C VAL A 116 -9.20 2.45 -0.66
N ASN A 117 -10.20 3.07 -1.28
CA ASN A 117 -10.88 4.20 -0.65
C ASN A 117 -11.54 3.78 0.67
N THR A 118 -12.18 2.61 0.68
CA THR A 118 -12.80 2.10 1.90
C THR A 118 -11.76 1.87 3.00
N ALA A 119 -10.59 1.34 2.63
CA ALA A 119 -9.53 1.13 3.60
C ALA A 119 -9.02 2.45 4.17
N LEU A 120 -8.91 3.48 3.33
CA LEU A 120 -8.48 4.80 3.79
C LEU A 120 -9.51 5.43 4.71
N GLU A 121 -10.80 5.25 4.41
CA GLU A 121 -11.85 5.78 5.27
C GLU A 121 -11.82 5.13 6.65
N LYS A 122 -11.54 3.83 6.70
CA LYS A 122 -11.44 3.13 7.98
C LYS A 122 -10.26 3.63 8.80
N MET A 123 -9.16 3.99 8.15
CA MET A 123 -8.02 4.55 8.86
C MET A 123 -8.41 5.86 9.54
N GLU A 124 -9.12 6.72 8.84
CA GLU A 124 -9.55 7.99 9.40
C GLU A 124 -10.53 7.79 10.53
N GLY A 125 -11.45 6.85 10.36
CA GLY A 125 -12.47 6.58 11.36
C GLY A 125 -11.93 5.96 12.63
N SER A 126 -10.74 5.41 12.59
CA SER A 126 -10.18 4.73 13.76
C SER A 126 -9.39 5.66 14.68
N LYS A 127 -9.34 6.92 14.39
CA LYS A 127 -8.63 7.87 15.22
C LYS A 127 -9.33 8.15 16.53
#